data_510208f6847d1917d2e1647b1855e7c2
#
_entry.id   510208f6847d1917d2e1647b1855e7c2
#
_cell.length_a   1.000
_cell.length_b   1.000
_cell.length_c   1.000
_cell.angle_alpha   90.00
_cell.angle_beta   90.00
_cell.angle_gamma   90.00
#
_symmetry.space_group_name_H-M   'P 1'
#
loop_
_entity.id
_entity.type
_entity.pdbx_description
1 polymer ?
#
loop_
_entity_poly.entity_id
_entity_poly.type
_entity_poly.pdbx_seq_one_letter_code
_entity_poly.pdbx_strand_id
1 'polypeptide(L)'
;TSTADGLPYCAACFYAYDKARNLFIFTSDDTTCHAQQMVANSNVACAITLETRAVGKVQGLQICGVARRGEAEDRSVYVKRFPYAAVAPLNIWVVEPTFMKLTDNTLGFGKKVIWNR
;
A
#
# COMPACT_ATOMS: atom_id res chain seq x y z
N THR A 1 -0.47 -2.91 -7.44
CA THR A 1 -0.94 -3.15 -8.82
C THR A 1 -1.92 -2.07 -9.25
N SER A 2 -1.70 -1.49 -10.39
CA SER A 2 -2.54 -0.45 -10.99
C SER A 2 -2.77 -0.76 -12.48
N THR A 3 -3.70 -0.07 -13.10
CA THR A 3 -3.98 -0.23 -14.53
C THR A 3 -4.60 1.04 -15.12
N ALA A 4 -4.26 1.35 -16.36
CA ALA A 4 -4.89 2.43 -17.13
C ALA A 4 -5.65 1.90 -18.36
N ASP A 5 -5.26 0.73 -18.83
CA ASP A 5 -5.74 0.12 -20.08
C ASP A 5 -6.31 -1.29 -19.89
N GLY A 6 -6.54 -1.70 -18.65
CA GLY A 6 -7.01 -3.04 -18.31
C GLY A 6 -5.90 -4.06 -18.10
N LEU A 7 -4.64 -3.69 -18.34
CA LEU A 7 -3.48 -4.55 -18.07
C LEU A 7 -2.89 -4.22 -16.71
N PRO A 8 -2.91 -5.15 -15.75
CA PRO A 8 -2.35 -4.88 -14.41
C PRO A 8 -0.83 -4.66 -14.47
N TYR A 9 -0.36 -3.73 -13.64
CA TYR A 9 1.06 -3.41 -13.51
C TYR A 9 1.43 -3.37 -12.03
N CYS A 10 2.51 -4.05 -11.64
CA CYS A 10 2.99 -4.11 -10.26
C CYS A 10 4.25 -3.27 -10.09
N ALA A 11 4.35 -2.57 -8.96
CA ALA A 11 5.55 -1.87 -8.55
C ALA A 11 5.79 -2.12 -7.06
N ALA A 12 7.07 -2.18 -6.66
CA ALA A 12 7.45 -2.29 -5.26
C ALA A 12 7.62 -0.90 -4.66
N CYS A 13 7.03 -0.66 -3.51
CA CYS A 13 7.08 0.63 -2.83
C CYS A 13 7.33 0.46 -1.35
N PHE A 14 8.10 1.38 -0.75
CA PHE A 14 8.15 1.52 0.69
C PHE A 14 6.91 2.27 1.15
N TYR A 15 6.32 1.85 2.25
CA TYR A 15 5.08 2.45 2.74
C TYR A 15 5.14 2.72 4.24
N ALA A 16 4.33 3.69 4.67
CA ALA A 16 4.00 3.91 6.06
C ALA A 16 2.50 3.66 6.27
N TYR A 17 2.15 3.07 7.39
CA TYR A 17 0.76 2.82 7.72
C TYR A 17 0.28 3.80 8.79
N ASP A 18 -0.80 4.52 8.49
CA ASP A 18 -1.49 5.38 9.46
C ASP A 18 -2.59 4.57 10.13
N LYS A 19 -2.31 4.10 11.33
CA LYS A 19 -3.23 3.24 12.08
C LYS A 19 -4.53 3.96 12.44
N ALA A 20 -4.45 5.26 12.77
CA ALA A 20 -5.61 6.03 13.20
C ALA A 20 -6.62 6.21 12.08
N ARG A 21 -6.15 6.39 10.84
CA ARG A 21 -7.00 6.62 9.67
C ARG A 21 -7.13 5.41 8.77
N ASN A 22 -6.41 4.32 9.03
CA ASN A 22 -6.35 3.12 8.19
C ASN A 22 -5.95 3.45 6.75
N LEU A 23 -4.83 4.13 6.60
CA LEU A 23 -4.31 4.55 5.29
C LEU A 23 -2.91 4.02 5.08
N PHE A 24 -2.60 3.66 3.83
CA PHE A 24 -1.26 3.27 3.41
C PHE A 24 -0.65 4.42 2.61
N ILE A 25 0.51 4.90 3.03
CA ILE A 25 1.15 6.11 2.50
C ILE A 25 2.49 5.73 1.91
N PHE A 26 2.74 6.14 0.68
CA PHE A 26 3.98 5.87 -0.02
C PHE A 26 4.36 7.04 -0.92
N THR A 27 5.54 6.97 -1.52
CA THR A 27 6.01 7.98 -2.46
C THR A 27 6.24 7.34 -3.82
N SER A 28 5.96 8.09 -4.87
CA SER A 28 6.24 7.70 -6.24
C SER A 28 6.54 8.92 -7.08
N ASP A 29 7.60 8.84 -7.88
CA ASP A 29 7.89 9.87 -8.87
C ASP A 29 6.78 9.90 -9.92
N ASP A 30 6.35 11.08 -10.32
CA ASP A 30 5.25 11.26 -11.29
C ASP A 30 5.59 10.71 -12.68
N THR A 31 6.86 10.48 -12.97
CA THR A 31 7.30 9.90 -14.24
C THR A 31 7.18 8.37 -14.27
N THR A 32 6.92 7.73 -13.15
CA THR A 32 6.80 6.27 -13.09
C THR A 32 5.50 5.80 -13.74
N CYS A 33 5.53 4.58 -14.30
CA CYS A 33 4.38 3.99 -14.96
C CYS A 33 3.20 3.85 -13.98
N HIS A 34 3.43 3.34 -12.77
CA HIS A 34 2.36 3.16 -11.81
C HIS A 34 1.75 4.48 -11.33
N ALA A 35 2.55 5.55 -11.18
CA ALA A 35 2.01 6.86 -10.82
C ALA A 35 1.11 7.41 -11.92
N GLN A 36 1.52 7.30 -13.17
CA GLN A 36 0.70 7.72 -14.31
C GLN A 36 -0.59 6.90 -14.42
N GLN A 37 -0.53 5.60 -14.14
CA GLN A 37 -1.71 4.74 -14.12
C GLN A 37 -2.67 5.12 -13.01
N MET A 38 -2.18 5.46 -11.82
CA MET A 38 -3.04 5.91 -10.70
C MET A 38 -3.73 7.23 -11.00
N VAL A 39 -3.12 8.12 -11.77
CA VAL A 39 -3.77 9.34 -12.25
C VAL A 39 -4.92 9.01 -13.21
N ALA A 40 -4.71 8.06 -14.10
CA ALA A 40 -5.71 7.64 -15.08
C ALA A 40 -6.82 6.78 -14.47
N ASN A 41 -6.49 5.93 -13.50
CA ASN A 41 -7.41 5.04 -12.81
C ASN A 41 -7.00 4.90 -11.36
N SER A 42 -7.81 5.43 -10.45
CA SER A 42 -7.50 5.44 -9.02
C SER A 42 -7.70 4.09 -8.32
N ASN A 43 -8.34 3.13 -8.96
CA ASN A 43 -8.51 1.80 -8.38
C ASN A 43 -7.19 1.05 -8.39
N VAL A 44 -6.77 0.57 -7.22
CA VAL A 44 -5.50 -0.13 -7.05
C VAL A 44 -5.67 -1.38 -6.19
N ALA A 45 -4.72 -2.28 -6.32
CA ALA A 45 -4.59 -3.44 -5.44
C ALA A 45 -3.16 -3.52 -4.92
N CYS A 46 -3.01 -3.90 -3.66
CA CYS A 46 -1.72 -4.03 -3.00
C CYS A 46 -1.61 -5.37 -2.31
N ALA A 47 -0.37 -5.84 -2.17
CA ALA A 47 -0.07 -7.00 -1.36
C ALA A 47 1.12 -6.67 -0.46
N ILE A 48 0.99 -6.99 0.81
CA ILE A 48 2.05 -6.84 1.81
C ILE A 48 2.29 -8.21 2.41
N THR A 49 3.55 -8.67 2.38
CA THR A 49 3.90 -10.00 2.87
C THR A 49 4.99 -9.90 3.93
N LEU A 50 4.88 -10.76 4.94
CA LEU A 50 5.97 -10.98 5.87
C LEU A 50 7.00 -11.89 5.21
N GLU A 51 8.23 -11.41 5.06
CA GLU A 51 9.32 -12.19 4.50
C GLU A 51 9.78 -13.24 5.52
N THR A 52 9.51 -14.51 5.23
CA THR A 52 9.88 -15.64 6.08
C THR A 52 9.97 -16.92 5.27
N ARG A 53 10.89 -17.81 5.68
CA ARG A 53 11.00 -19.17 5.13
C ARG A 53 10.16 -20.19 5.89
N ALA A 54 9.66 -19.84 7.07
CA ALA A 54 8.86 -20.74 7.91
C ALA A 54 7.41 -20.68 7.47
N VAL A 55 6.90 -21.73 6.85
CA VAL A 55 5.52 -21.79 6.32
C VAL A 55 4.48 -21.50 7.41
N GLY A 56 4.70 -21.99 8.64
CA GLY A 56 3.79 -21.73 9.75
C GLY A 56 3.77 -20.28 10.23
N LYS A 57 4.67 -19.42 9.76
CA LYS A 57 4.74 -17.99 10.09
C LYS A 57 4.37 -17.08 8.93
N VAL A 58 3.95 -17.63 7.80
CA VAL A 58 3.57 -16.84 6.63
C VAL A 58 2.35 -15.98 6.96
N GLN A 59 2.47 -14.69 6.68
CA GLN A 59 1.39 -13.72 6.79
C GLN A 59 1.36 -12.89 5.51
N GLY A 60 0.17 -12.67 4.98
CA GLY A 60 0.00 -11.86 3.78
C GLY A 60 -1.27 -11.03 3.87
N LEU A 61 -1.16 -9.75 3.53
CA LEU A 61 -2.28 -8.83 3.47
C LEU A 61 -2.56 -8.46 2.03
N GLN A 62 -3.78 -8.71 1.58
CA GLN A 62 -4.30 -8.26 0.28
C GLN A 62 -5.17 -7.04 0.50
N ILE A 63 -4.98 -6.01 -0.31
CA ILE A 63 -5.69 -4.74 -0.19
C ILE A 63 -6.25 -4.37 -1.55
N CYS A 64 -7.55 -4.05 -1.60
CA CYS A 64 -8.13 -3.30 -2.70
C CYS A 64 -8.47 -1.92 -2.20
N GLY A 65 -8.23 -0.90 -2.98
CA GLY A 65 -8.47 0.45 -2.52
C GLY A 65 -8.44 1.50 -3.63
N VAL A 66 -8.48 2.74 -3.19
CA VAL A 66 -8.45 3.91 -4.07
C VAL A 66 -7.19 4.70 -3.75
N ALA A 67 -6.40 5.00 -4.78
CA ALA A 67 -5.21 5.83 -4.67
C ALA A 67 -5.59 7.30 -4.82
N ARG A 68 -5.00 8.16 -4.00
CA ARG A 68 -5.13 9.61 -4.12
C ARG A 68 -3.80 10.29 -3.82
N ARG A 69 -3.67 11.53 -4.25
CA ARG A 69 -2.53 12.37 -3.84
C ARG A 69 -2.57 12.59 -2.34
N GLY A 70 -1.39 12.59 -1.71
CA GLY A 70 -1.25 12.88 -0.30
C GLY A 70 -1.20 14.36 0.02
N GLU A 71 -1.58 14.71 1.24
CA GLU A 71 -1.55 16.05 1.79
C GLU A 71 -0.45 16.17 2.85
N ALA A 72 -0.34 17.34 3.48
CA ALA A 72 0.70 17.60 4.48
C ALA A 72 0.66 16.63 5.66
N GLU A 73 -0.52 16.25 6.12
CA GLU A 73 -0.70 15.29 7.19
C GLU A 73 -0.17 13.90 6.80
N ASP A 74 -0.44 13.48 5.56
CA ASP A 74 0.05 12.20 5.04
C ASP A 74 1.57 12.20 4.92
N ARG A 75 2.15 13.30 4.47
CA ARG A 75 3.60 13.48 4.41
C ARG A 75 4.23 13.37 5.80
N SER A 76 3.62 13.95 6.81
CA SER A 76 4.09 13.86 8.20
C SER A 76 4.19 12.42 8.68
N VAL A 77 3.19 11.60 8.41
CA VAL A 77 3.19 10.18 8.78
C VAL A 77 4.30 9.44 8.07
N TYR A 78 4.48 9.69 6.78
CA TYR A 78 5.53 9.04 5.99
C TYR A 78 6.93 9.41 6.49
N VAL A 79 7.18 10.68 6.73
CA VAL A 79 8.47 11.19 7.23
C VAL A 79 8.78 10.67 8.63
N LYS A 80 7.77 10.53 9.47
CA LYS A 80 7.93 9.94 10.80
C LYS A 80 8.44 8.50 10.73
N ARG A 81 7.96 7.72 9.76
CA ARG A 81 8.42 6.35 9.52
C ARG A 81 9.79 6.30 8.83
N PHE A 82 10.06 7.25 7.93
CA PHE A 82 11.28 7.34 7.14
C PHE A 82 11.89 8.75 7.27
N PRO A 83 12.57 9.07 8.39
CA PRO A 83 13.04 10.44 8.67
C PRO A 83 13.99 11.01 7.61
N TYR A 84 14.78 10.15 6.96
CA TYR A 84 15.71 10.61 5.91
C TYR A 84 14.98 11.19 4.70
N ALA A 85 13.70 10.88 4.52
CA ALA A 85 12.90 11.41 3.42
C ALA A 85 12.53 12.88 3.60
N ALA A 86 12.68 13.45 4.80
CA ALA A 86 12.33 14.84 5.08
C ALA A 86 13.13 15.86 4.28
N VAL A 87 14.34 15.50 3.82
CA VAL A 87 15.24 16.39 3.09
C VAL A 87 15.02 16.38 1.57
N ALA A 88 14.12 15.53 1.07
CA ALA A 88 13.87 15.38 -0.36
C ALA A 88 12.47 15.90 -0.72
N PRO A 89 12.27 16.44 -1.94
CA PRO A 89 10.92 16.68 -2.42
C PRO A 89 10.21 15.35 -2.61
N LEU A 90 9.02 15.21 -2.03
CA LEU A 90 8.26 13.96 -2.05
C LEU A 90 6.94 14.12 -2.77
N ASN A 91 6.64 13.20 -3.66
CA ASN A 91 5.32 13.02 -4.24
C ASN A 91 4.59 11.96 -3.42
N ILE A 92 3.78 12.41 -2.48
CA ILE A 92 3.06 11.52 -1.55
C ILE A 92 1.79 11.01 -2.21
N TRP A 93 1.62 9.70 -2.11
CA TRP A 93 0.41 8.99 -2.51
C TRP A 93 -0.17 8.24 -1.33
N VAL A 94 -1.49 8.11 -1.32
CA VAL A 94 -2.22 7.40 -0.27
C VAL A 94 -3.14 6.37 -0.91
N VAL A 95 -3.16 5.16 -0.36
CA VAL A 95 -4.18 4.16 -0.68
C VAL A 95 -5.19 4.13 0.46
N GLU A 96 -6.43 4.43 0.14
CA GLU A 96 -7.57 4.29 1.05
C GLU A 96 -8.18 2.90 0.82
N PRO A 97 -8.04 1.97 1.78
CA PRO A 97 -8.55 0.63 1.59
C PRO A 97 -10.08 0.58 1.51
N THR A 98 -10.59 -0.23 0.62
CA THR A 98 -12.02 -0.57 0.56
C THR A 98 -12.27 -2.02 0.95
N PHE A 99 -11.25 -2.86 0.81
CA PHE A 99 -11.28 -4.26 1.17
C PHE A 99 -9.88 -4.69 1.61
N MET A 100 -9.80 -5.48 2.68
CA MET A 100 -8.56 -6.11 3.11
C MET A 100 -8.81 -7.56 3.51
N LYS A 101 -7.86 -8.42 3.19
CA LYS A 101 -7.88 -9.83 3.56
C LYS A 101 -6.50 -10.23 4.08
N LEU A 102 -6.44 -10.60 5.34
CA LEU A 102 -5.25 -11.13 5.97
C LEU A 102 -5.28 -12.65 5.94
N THR A 103 -4.24 -13.26 5.39
CA THR A 103 -3.96 -14.68 5.53
C THR A 103 -2.84 -14.84 6.54
N ASP A 104 -3.09 -15.56 7.63
CA ASP A 104 -2.15 -15.68 8.73
C ASP A 104 -2.04 -17.14 9.18
N ASN A 105 -0.94 -17.79 8.79
CA ASN A 105 -0.69 -19.19 9.13
C ASN A 105 -0.36 -19.40 10.62
N THR A 106 -0.03 -18.34 11.35
CA THR A 106 0.20 -18.43 12.81
C THR A 106 -1.10 -18.68 13.58
N LEU A 107 -2.26 -18.32 13.00
CA LEU A 107 -3.58 -18.55 13.57
C LEU A 107 -4.16 -19.93 13.19
N GLY A 108 -3.46 -20.67 12.34
CA GLY A 108 -3.89 -21.92 11.73
C GLY A 108 -3.63 -21.87 10.24
N PHE A 109 -3.20 -22.98 9.65
CA PHE A 109 -2.81 -23.01 8.25
C PHE A 109 -3.96 -22.52 7.34
N GLY A 110 -3.70 -21.47 6.56
CA GLY A 110 -4.68 -20.87 5.66
C GLY A 110 -5.78 -20.06 6.34
N LYS A 111 -5.63 -19.73 7.62
CA LYS A 111 -6.63 -18.91 8.34
C LYS A 111 -6.68 -17.49 7.77
N LYS A 112 -7.91 -16.97 7.59
CA LYS A 112 -8.13 -15.67 6.93
C LYS A 112 -9.02 -14.76 7.76
N VAL A 113 -8.69 -13.47 7.77
CA VAL A 113 -9.49 -12.41 8.38
C VAL A 113 -9.82 -11.39 7.29
N ILE A 114 -11.08 -11.03 7.17
CA ILE A 114 -11.59 -10.13 6.12
C ILE A 114 -12.11 -8.85 6.75
N TRP A 115 -11.74 -7.71 6.16
CA TRP A 115 -12.26 -6.40 6.49
C TRP A 115 -12.85 -5.75 5.24
N ASN A 116 -14.04 -5.18 5.38
CA ASN A 116 -14.70 -4.37 4.35
C ASN A 116 -14.99 -2.98 4.92
N ARG A 117 -14.85 -1.99 4.07
CA ARG A 117 -15.20 -0.63 4.45
C ARG A 117 -16.71 -0.47 4.62
#